data_5f63ce18ebcc37206519782b2d461288
#
_entry.id   5f63ce18ebcc37206519782b2d461288
#
_cell.length_a   1.000
_cell.length_b   1.000
_cell.length_c   1.000
_cell.angle_alpha   90.00
_cell.angle_beta   90.00
_cell.angle_gamma   90.00
#
_symmetry.space_group_name_H-M   'P 1'
#
loop_
_entity.id
_entity.type
_entity.pdbx_description
1 polymer ?
#
loop_
_entity_poly.entity_id
_entity_poly.type
_entity_poly.pdbx_seq_one_letter_code
_entity_poly.pdbx_strand_id
1 'polypeptide(L)'
;MSNSKLVVYTKLSPHCTKPRQGKIKGISIHTMAGPGSVEGCGQVFQTSEASSHYGIGPDGRIGQYVLEENRAWCCSHKVDHEVVTIEVSSIQSYEEPYECTAAAFESLIDLCVDICQRNGIKKLLWKEGKQYCPAFTGNWAVCNMVPHRYTTDKGKSCPGNYLFGKYGEIAERVNAQLKGEDDDMDINKLLSEMTNEQAYELIKKAEIHAATLPDDEWSKKEGWWEKAQEAGVSDGSSPVRHMKRNEVIAILGRLGLLK
;
A
#
# COMPACT_ATOMS: atom_id res chain seq x y z
N MET A 1 7.88 -8.47 13.97
CA MET A 1 6.93 -7.66 13.15
C MET A 1 7.28 -6.20 13.36
N SER A 2 7.33 -5.41 12.31
CA SER A 2 7.54 -3.96 12.39
C SER A 2 6.20 -3.26 12.14
N ASN A 3 5.98 -2.12 12.81
CA ASN A 3 4.81 -1.27 12.55
C ASN A 3 5.05 -0.39 11.32
N SER A 4 3.97 0.21 10.78
CA SER A 4 4.04 1.10 9.63
C SER A 4 4.88 2.36 9.92
N LYS A 5 5.72 2.74 8.96
CA LYS A 5 6.46 4.01 8.98
C LYS A 5 5.61 5.20 8.53
N LEU A 6 4.43 4.97 7.98
CA LEU A 6 3.49 6.01 7.56
C LEU A 6 2.76 6.69 8.75
N VAL A 7 2.96 6.16 9.96
CA VAL A 7 2.35 6.66 11.18
C VAL A 7 2.94 8.01 11.57
N VAL A 8 2.07 9.01 11.78
CA VAL A 8 2.45 10.36 12.23
C VAL A 8 1.96 10.68 13.65
N TYR A 9 1.14 9.80 14.23
CA TYR A 9 0.61 9.93 15.58
C TYR A 9 0.53 8.57 16.26
N THR A 10 0.93 8.48 17.52
CA THR A 10 0.83 7.23 18.30
C THR A 10 0.23 7.50 19.67
N LYS A 11 -0.82 6.75 19.98
CA LYS A 11 -1.43 6.71 21.32
C LYS A 11 -1.93 5.31 21.60
N LEU A 12 -1.09 4.50 22.24
CA LEU A 12 -1.36 3.09 22.45
C LEU A 12 -2.53 2.88 23.43
N SER A 13 -3.50 2.07 23.01
CA SER A 13 -4.65 1.65 23.81
C SER A 13 -4.22 0.59 24.83
N PRO A 14 -4.76 0.62 26.07
CA PRO A 14 -4.63 -0.48 27.00
C PRO A 14 -5.47 -1.70 26.60
N HIS A 15 -6.45 -1.54 25.74
CA HIS A 15 -7.43 -2.55 25.32
C HIS A 15 -6.89 -3.38 24.14
N CYS A 16 -5.94 -4.27 24.41
CA CYS A 16 -5.39 -5.19 23.45
C CYS A 16 -4.92 -6.48 24.14
N THR A 17 -4.77 -7.56 23.37
CA THR A 17 -4.16 -8.80 23.88
C THR A 17 -2.70 -8.88 23.45
N LYS A 18 -1.80 -9.12 24.38
CA LYS A 18 -0.33 -9.15 24.18
C LYS A 18 0.23 -10.52 24.51
N PRO A 19 0.95 -11.15 23.57
CA PRO A 19 0.98 -10.87 22.14
C PRO A 19 -0.24 -11.43 21.39
N ARG A 20 -0.39 -11.12 20.08
CA ARG A 20 -1.36 -11.85 19.23
C ARG A 20 -0.96 -13.32 19.10
N GLN A 21 -1.96 -14.17 18.89
CA GLN A 21 -1.76 -15.58 18.60
C GLN A 21 -1.93 -15.81 17.08
N GLY A 22 -0.85 -16.07 16.39
CA GLY A 22 -0.87 -16.33 14.95
C GLY A 22 -0.23 -15.24 14.10
N LYS A 23 -0.13 -15.53 12.81
CA LYS A 23 0.44 -14.63 11.81
C LYS A 23 -0.66 -13.73 11.25
N ILE A 24 -0.28 -12.51 10.85
CA ILE A 24 -1.14 -11.63 10.06
C ILE A 24 -1.32 -12.26 8.68
N LYS A 25 -2.58 -12.42 8.26
CA LYS A 25 -2.99 -13.03 7.00
C LYS A 25 -3.88 -12.12 6.17
N GLY A 26 -4.40 -11.04 6.76
CA GLY A 26 -5.33 -10.15 6.08
C GLY A 26 -5.51 -8.81 6.79
N ILE A 27 -6.44 -8.03 6.26
CA ILE A 27 -6.77 -6.68 6.70
C ILE A 27 -8.26 -6.59 6.97
N SER A 28 -8.62 -5.87 8.04
CA SER A 28 -10.00 -5.50 8.33
C SER A 28 -10.14 -3.99 8.35
N ILE A 29 -10.98 -3.47 7.46
CA ILE A 29 -11.25 -2.04 7.31
C ILE A 29 -12.57 -1.74 8.03
N HIS A 30 -12.56 -0.69 8.84
CA HIS A 30 -13.68 -0.20 9.64
C HIS A 30 -13.92 1.28 9.36
N THR A 31 -15.05 1.81 9.83
CA THR A 31 -15.35 3.23 9.85
C THR A 31 -15.42 3.75 11.28
N MET A 32 -14.85 4.93 11.52
CA MET A 32 -15.00 5.65 12.81
C MET A 32 -16.45 6.13 13.06
N ALA A 33 -17.33 5.96 12.06
CA ALA A 33 -18.71 6.43 12.06
C ALA A 33 -18.86 7.95 12.27
N GLY A 34 -17.85 8.73 11.93
CA GLY A 34 -17.82 10.18 12.06
C GLY A 34 -16.50 10.79 11.61
N PRO A 35 -16.41 12.14 11.56
CA PRO A 35 -15.23 12.89 11.14
C PRO A 35 -14.16 12.94 12.25
N GLY A 36 -13.75 11.77 12.76
CA GLY A 36 -12.77 11.65 13.83
C GLY A 36 -11.35 11.93 13.34
N SER A 37 -10.60 12.80 14.03
CA SER A 37 -9.17 12.92 13.84
C SER A 37 -8.42 11.71 14.43
N VAL A 38 -7.15 11.55 14.07
CA VAL A 38 -6.31 10.47 14.64
C VAL A 38 -6.15 10.62 16.15
N GLU A 39 -6.10 11.87 16.65
CA GLU A 39 -6.04 12.17 18.10
C GLU A 39 -7.35 11.78 18.80
N GLY A 40 -8.50 12.14 18.21
CA GLY A 40 -9.82 11.82 18.73
C GLY A 40 -10.04 10.31 18.79
N CYS A 41 -9.72 9.58 17.72
CA CYS A 41 -9.78 8.13 17.68
C CYS A 41 -8.89 7.48 18.75
N GLY A 42 -7.65 7.97 18.89
CA GLY A 42 -6.74 7.51 19.94
C GLY A 42 -7.26 7.77 21.36
N GLN A 43 -7.99 8.88 21.58
CA GLN A 43 -8.61 9.18 22.86
C GLN A 43 -9.77 8.23 23.17
N VAL A 44 -10.62 7.92 22.19
CA VAL A 44 -11.72 6.95 22.34
C VAL A 44 -11.18 5.59 22.79
N PHE A 45 -10.08 5.12 22.21
CA PHE A 45 -9.49 3.83 22.54
C PHE A 45 -8.76 3.78 23.91
N GLN A 46 -8.72 4.88 24.66
CA GLN A 46 -8.26 4.84 26.06
C GLN A 46 -9.34 4.36 27.01
N THR A 47 -10.61 4.56 26.68
CA THR A 47 -11.75 4.29 27.56
C THR A 47 -12.73 3.26 27.00
N SER A 48 -12.75 3.07 25.69
CA SER A 48 -13.58 2.07 25.02
C SER A 48 -12.99 0.67 25.20
N GLU A 49 -13.82 -0.34 25.41
CA GLU A 49 -13.42 -1.75 25.41
C GLU A 49 -13.07 -2.29 24.00
N ALA A 50 -12.98 -1.41 23.00
CA ALA A 50 -12.56 -1.71 21.64
C ALA A 50 -11.22 -1.03 21.33
N SER A 51 -10.54 -1.50 20.30
CA SER A 51 -9.32 -0.87 19.77
C SER A 51 -9.07 -1.27 18.33
N SER A 52 -8.22 -0.50 17.63
CA SER A 52 -7.74 -0.82 16.28
C SER A 52 -6.23 -0.66 16.25
N HIS A 53 -5.56 -1.29 15.26
CA HIS A 53 -4.12 -1.08 15.07
C HIS A 53 -3.86 0.33 14.56
N TYR A 54 -4.60 0.74 13.55
CA TYR A 54 -4.45 2.04 12.89
C TYR A 54 -5.78 2.78 12.78
N GLY A 55 -5.68 4.09 12.60
CA GLY A 55 -6.80 4.94 12.19
C GLY A 55 -6.32 6.00 11.22
N ILE A 56 -7.19 6.38 10.29
CA ILE A 56 -6.92 7.37 9.27
C ILE A 56 -7.88 8.53 9.45
N GLY A 57 -7.34 9.71 9.68
CA GLY A 57 -8.10 10.97 9.81
C GLY A 57 -8.62 11.48 8.47
N PRO A 58 -9.52 12.47 8.48
CA PRO A 58 -10.09 13.04 7.26
C PRO A 58 -9.05 13.78 6.39
N ASP A 59 -7.93 14.15 6.98
CA ASP A 59 -6.77 14.78 6.34
C ASP A 59 -5.75 13.76 5.77
N GLY A 60 -6.03 12.46 5.88
CA GLY A 60 -5.16 11.37 5.45
C GLY A 60 -4.05 11.01 6.45
N ARG A 61 -3.93 11.71 7.60
CA ARG A 61 -2.96 11.36 8.64
C ARG A 61 -3.25 9.97 9.21
N ILE A 62 -2.19 9.21 9.51
CA ILE A 62 -2.31 7.86 10.04
C ILE A 62 -1.86 7.85 11.50
N GLY A 63 -2.75 7.35 12.37
CA GLY A 63 -2.50 7.10 13.78
C GLY A 63 -2.31 5.62 14.09
N GLN A 64 -1.51 5.30 15.12
CA GLN A 64 -1.33 3.95 15.65
C GLN A 64 -1.85 3.85 17.08
N TYR A 65 -2.64 2.81 17.35
CA TYR A 65 -3.25 2.60 18.67
C TYR A 65 -2.96 1.23 19.27
N VAL A 66 -2.66 0.22 18.45
CA VAL A 66 -2.17 -1.09 18.89
C VAL A 66 -0.98 -1.48 18.01
N LEU A 67 0.07 -2.02 18.62
CA LEU A 67 1.21 -2.55 17.86
C LEU A 67 0.79 -3.82 17.11
N GLU A 68 1.28 -4.02 15.89
CA GLU A 68 0.90 -5.19 15.08
C GLU A 68 1.29 -6.55 15.70
N GLU A 69 2.25 -6.58 16.59
CA GLU A 69 2.60 -7.77 17.37
C GLU A 69 1.52 -8.16 18.40
N ASN A 70 0.58 -7.28 18.66
CA ASN A 70 -0.54 -7.49 19.58
C ASN A 70 -1.85 -7.65 18.81
N ARG A 71 -2.89 -8.17 19.46
CA ARG A 71 -4.24 -8.27 18.93
C ARG A 71 -5.04 -7.05 19.34
N ALA A 72 -5.55 -6.25 18.41
CA ALA A 72 -6.58 -5.27 18.67
C ALA A 72 -7.94 -5.96 18.96
N TRP A 73 -8.83 -5.28 19.67
CA TRP A 73 -10.17 -5.76 19.96
C TRP A 73 -11.17 -5.05 19.05
N CYS A 74 -11.34 -5.53 17.83
CA CYS A 74 -12.05 -4.80 16.77
C CYS A 74 -13.22 -5.58 16.14
N CYS A 75 -12.98 -6.77 15.63
CA CYS A 75 -13.99 -7.55 14.89
C CYS A 75 -14.58 -8.68 15.73
N SER A 76 -13.77 -9.70 15.97
CA SER A 76 -14.07 -10.86 16.79
C SER A 76 -12.77 -11.50 17.28
N HIS A 77 -12.86 -12.18 18.42
CA HIS A 77 -11.67 -12.78 19.06
C HIS A 77 -10.83 -13.63 18.10
N LYS A 78 -11.46 -14.43 17.24
CA LYS A 78 -10.77 -15.35 16.32
C LYS A 78 -10.08 -14.57 15.20
N VAL A 79 -10.77 -13.64 14.55
CA VAL A 79 -10.26 -12.91 13.38
C VAL A 79 -9.20 -11.89 13.77
N ASP A 80 -9.38 -11.21 14.89
CA ASP A 80 -8.47 -10.15 15.33
C ASP A 80 -7.02 -10.63 15.56
N HIS A 81 -6.82 -11.94 15.77
CA HIS A 81 -5.49 -12.52 15.86
C HIS A 81 -4.76 -12.62 14.51
N GLU A 82 -5.49 -12.57 13.40
CA GLU A 82 -4.97 -12.87 12.07
C GLU A 82 -5.09 -11.68 11.08
N VAL A 83 -5.63 -10.53 11.54
CA VAL A 83 -5.76 -9.33 10.72
C VAL A 83 -5.06 -8.13 11.35
N VAL A 84 -4.69 -7.16 10.50
CA VAL A 84 -4.48 -5.77 10.91
C VAL A 84 -5.79 -5.01 10.70
N THR A 85 -6.20 -4.24 11.70
CA THR A 85 -7.44 -3.47 11.68
C THR A 85 -7.18 -1.99 11.47
N ILE A 86 -8.01 -1.34 10.64
CA ILE A 86 -7.87 0.07 10.25
C ILE A 86 -9.22 0.75 10.40
N GLU A 87 -9.30 1.78 11.22
CA GLU A 87 -10.47 2.68 11.34
C GLU A 87 -10.30 3.86 10.38
N VAL A 88 -11.26 4.10 9.51
CA VAL A 88 -11.24 5.22 8.57
C VAL A 88 -12.28 6.25 8.98
N SER A 89 -11.87 7.51 9.05
CA SER A 89 -12.78 8.63 9.31
C SER A 89 -13.82 8.76 8.20
N SER A 90 -15.07 9.04 8.57
CA SER A 90 -16.14 9.32 7.60
C SER A 90 -16.56 10.79 7.66
N ILE A 91 -17.12 11.29 6.55
CA ILE A 91 -17.64 12.65 6.45
C ILE A 91 -18.94 12.77 7.26
N GLN A 92 -19.83 11.75 7.16
CA GLN A 92 -21.08 11.71 7.89
C GLN A 92 -20.86 11.18 9.31
N SER A 93 -21.60 11.73 10.28
CA SER A 93 -21.63 11.26 11.66
C SER A 93 -22.83 10.34 11.88
N TYR A 94 -22.53 9.07 12.20
CA TYR A 94 -23.54 8.05 12.53
C TYR A 94 -24.61 7.81 11.45
N GLU A 95 -24.27 8.14 10.19
CA GLU A 95 -25.18 8.02 9.06
C GLU A 95 -24.48 7.36 7.85
N GLU A 96 -25.16 6.41 7.23
CA GLU A 96 -24.71 5.82 5.98
C GLU A 96 -24.70 6.87 4.84
N PRO A 97 -23.80 6.76 3.86
CA PRO A 97 -22.96 5.60 3.56
C PRO A 97 -21.59 5.58 4.26
N TYR A 98 -21.30 6.46 5.19
CA TYR A 98 -20.00 6.66 5.85
C TYR A 98 -18.88 6.91 4.84
N GLU A 99 -19.09 7.87 3.95
CA GLU A 99 -18.12 8.25 2.93
C GLU A 99 -16.85 8.83 3.58
N CYS A 100 -15.68 8.46 3.09
CA CYS A 100 -14.43 9.07 3.53
C CYS A 100 -13.92 10.12 2.52
N THR A 101 -13.03 10.99 2.96
CA THR A 101 -12.38 11.95 2.07
C THR A 101 -11.44 11.23 1.09
N ALA A 102 -11.13 11.88 -0.04
CA ALA A 102 -10.14 11.37 -0.98
C ALA A 102 -8.77 11.17 -0.31
N ALA A 103 -8.34 12.10 0.55
CA ALA A 103 -7.08 11.99 1.29
C ALA A 103 -7.05 10.75 2.20
N ALA A 104 -8.15 10.48 2.94
CA ALA A 104 -8.25 9.30 3.76
C ALA A 104 -8.27 8.00 2.93
N PHE A 105 -8.91 8.03 1.76
CA PHE A 105 -8.96 6.87 0.87
C PHE A 105 -7.59 6.54 0.26
N GLU A 106 -6.84 7.56 -0.20
CA GLU A 106 -5.47 7.36 -0.71
C GLU A 106 -4.56 6.81 0.39
N SER A 107 -4.58 7.39 1.59
CA SER A 107 -3.80 6.89 2.72
C SER A 107 -4.21 5.47 3.15
N LEU A 108 -5.47 5.08 2.95
CA LEU A 108 -5.91 3.69 3.17
C LEU A 108 -5.25 2.73 2.19
N ILE A 109 -5.15 3.10 0.91
CA ILE A 109 -4.45 2.28 -0.10
C ILE A 109 -2.98 2.12 0.28
N ASP A 110 -2.27 3.23 0.56
CA ASP A 110 -0.85 3.22 0.92
C ASP A 110 -0.58 2.39 2.18
N LEU A 111 -1.43 2.52 3.20
CA LEU A 111 -1.31 1.74 4.43
C LEU A 111 -1.56 0.24 4.19
N CYS A 112 -2.53 -0.11 3.35
CA CYS A 112 -2.79 -1.50 2.98
C CYS A 112 -1.61 -2.12 2.22
N VAL A 113 -0.96 -1.38 1.31
CA VAL A 113 0.26 -1.81 0.62
C VAL A 113 1.37 -2.07 1.62
N ASP A 114 1.68 -1.09 2.49
CA ASP A 114 2.72 -1.20 3.52
C ASP A 114 2.47 -2.40 4.47
N ILE A 115 1.23 -2.63 4.90
CA ILE A 115 0.86 -3.79 5.72
C ILE A 115 1.13 -5.09 4.96
N CYS A 116 0.71 -5.18 3.70
CA CYS A 116 0.90 -6.37 2.87
C CYS A 116 2.39 -6.72 2.71
N GLN A 117 3.22 -5.75 2.37
CA GLN A 117 4.66 -5.91 2.18
C GLN A 117 5.34 -6.39 3.47
N ARG A 118 5.13 -5.70 4.58
CA ARG A 118 5.75 -6.04 5.87
C ARG A 118 5.32 -7.40 6.42
N ASN A 119 4.12 -7.87 6.07
CA ASN A 119 3.59 -9.14 6.57
C ASN A 119 3.62 -10.27 5.53
N GLY A 120 4.22 -10.04 4.36
CA GLY A 120 4.36 -11.04 3.31
C GLY A 120 3.03 -11.45 2.65
N ILE A 121 2.03 -10.56 2.67
CA ILE A 121 0.75 -10.77 1.97
C ILE A 121 0.96 -10.38 0.51
N LYS A 122 1.14 -11.38 -0.34
CA LYS A 122 1.45 -11.17 -1.77
C LYS A 122 0.28 -10.58 -2.58
N LYS A 123 -0.95 -10.74 -2.10
CA LYS A 123 -2.14 -10.27 -2.78
C LYS A 123 -3.29 -10.04 -1.80
N LEU A 124 -3.98 -8.91 -1.90
CA LEU A 124 -5.28 -8.75 -1.28
C LEU A 124 -6.34 -9.46 -2.12
N LEU A 125 -7.12 -10.31 -1.47
CA LEU A 125 -8.17 -11.11 -2.07
C LEU A 125 -9.52 -10.65 -1.53
N TRP A 126 -10.37 -10.20 -2.42
CA TRP A 126 -11.75 -9.85 -2.09
C TRP A 126 -12.74 -10.71 -2.88
N LYS A 127 -13.65 -11.30 -2.16
CA LYS A 127 -14.82 -11.96 -2.72
C LYS A 127 -16.02 -11.63 -1.86
N GLU A 128 -16.99 -10.97 -2.45
CA GLU A 128 -18.19 -10.56 -1.74
C GLU A 128 -19.03 -11.77 -1.32
N GLY A 129 -19.50 -11.73 -0.08
CA GLY A 129 -20.34 -12.75 0.51
C GLY A 129 -19.77 -13.31 1.80
N LYS A 130 -20.61 -13.34 2.85
CA LYS A 130 -20.26 -13.83 4.18
C LYS A 130 -19.69 -15.26 4.16
N GLN A 131 -20.15 -16.10 3.25
CA GLN A 131 -19.70 -17.48 3.03
C GLN A 131 -18.25 -17.60 2.57
N TYR A 132 -17.61 -16.50 2.12
CA TYR A 132 -16.19 -16.47 1.74
C TYR A 132 -15.31 -15.86 2.82
N CYS A 133 -15.90 -15.27 3.86
CA CYS A 133 -15.16 -14.61 4.93
C CYS A 133 -14.39 -15.61 5.78
N PRO A 134 -13.09 -15.42 6.01
CA PRO A 134 -12.27 -16.29 6.84
C PRO A 134 -12.75 -16.45 8.27
N ALA A 135 -13.54 -15.49 8.79
CA ALA A 135 -14.15 -15.58 10.12
C ALA A 135 -15.01 -16.85 10.29
N PHE A 136 -15.61 -17.34 9.21
CA PHE A 136 -16.44 -18.55 9.20
C PHE A 136 -15.74 -19.76 8.55
N THR A 137 -15.02 -19.51 7.47
CA THR A 137 -14.41 -20.58 6.67
C THR A 137 -13.04 -21.00 7.15
N GLY A 138 -12.30 -20.10 7.81
CA GLY A 138 -10.88 -20.25 8.10
C GLY A 138 -9.99 -20.23 6.84
N ASN A 139 -10.57 -19.98 5.66
CA ASN A 139 -9.87 -20.03 4.38
C ASN A 139 -9.43 -18.63 3.92
N TRP A 140 -8.17 -18.32 4.13
CA TRP A 140 -7.52 -17.07 3.74
C TRP A 140 -7.09 -17.01 2.27
N ALA A 141 -7.14 -18.13 1.55
CA ALA A 141 -6.75 -18.20 0.15
C ALA A 141 -7.85 -17.71 -0.82
N VAL A 142 -9.08 -17.53 -0.35
CA VAL A 142 -10.21 -17.07 -1.15
C VAL A 142 -10.52 -15.59 -0.88
N CYS A 143 -10.39 -15.18 0.39
CA CYS A 143 -10.64 -13.82 0.82
C CYS A 143 -9.75 -13.53 2.03
N ASN A 144 -9.07 -12.38 2.03
CA ASN A 144 -8.26 -11.92 3.15
C ASN A 144 -8.51 -10.45 3.53
N MET A 145 -9.55 -9.87 2.95
CA MET A 145 -10.16 -8.62 3.38
C MET A 145 -11.43 -8.93 4.18
N VAL A 146 -11.45 -8.55 5.44
CA VAL A 146 -12.48 -8.99 6.39
C VAL A 146 -13.32 -7.81 6.87
N PRO A 147 -14.50 -7.54 6.30
CA PRO A 147 -15.38 -6.50 6.80
C PRO A 147 -16.04 -6.92 8.12
N HIS A 148 -16.16 -6.00 9.08
CA HIS A 148 -16.76 -6.28 10.37
C HIS A 148 -18.19 -6.84 10.25
N ARG A 149 -18.98 -6.35 9.29
CA ARG A 149 -20.34 -6.86 9.04
C ARG A 149 -20.42 -8.36 8.75
N TYR A 150 -19.29 -8.97 8.33
CA TYR A 150 -19.21 -10.41 8.08
C TYR A 150 -18.64 -11.22 9.27
N THR A 151 -18.17 -10.57 10.33
CA THR A 151 -17.58 -11.28 11.47
C THR A 151 -18.57 -11.63 12.57
N THR A 152 -19.80 -11.17 12.45
CA THR A 152 -20.87 -11.36 13.43
C THR A 152 -22.23 -11.46 12.78
N ASP A 153 -23.18 -12.11 13.45
CA ASP A 153 -24.59 -12.18 13.05
C ASP A 153 -25.45 -11.02 13.64
N LYS A 154 -24.81 -10.08 14.35
CA LYS A 154 -25.50 -8.98 15.04
C LYS A 154 -25.87 -7.78 14.15
N GLY A 155 -25.87 -7.92 12.82
CA GLY A 155 -26.30 -6.87 11.90
C GLY A 155 -25.44 -5.60 11.92
N LYS A 156 -24.13 -5.73 12.03
CA LYS A 156 -23.20 -4.58 11.95
C LYS A 156 -23.20 -3.96 10.56
N SER A 157 -23.28 -2.64 10.46
CA SER A 157 -23.13 -1.90 9.17
C SER A 157 -21.66 -1.66 8.80
N CYS A 158 -20.74 -1.63 9.77
CA CYS A 158 -19.32 -1.38 9.55
C CYS A 158 -18.73 -2.30 8.48
N PRO A 159 -17.96 -1.76 7.51
CA PRO A 159 -17.33 -0.43 7.45
C PRO A 159 -18.19 0.68 6.81
N GLY A 160 -19.51 0.52 6.71
CA GLY A 160 -20.40 1.38 5.96
C GLY A 160 -20.50 0.97 4.47
N ASN A 161 -21.54 1.46 3.81
CA ASN A 161 -21.82 1.05 2.42
C ASN A 161 -20.78 1.62 1.44
N TYR A 162 -20.23 2.81 1.71
CA TYR A 162 -19.21 3.40 0.87
C TYR A 162 -17.94 2.54 0.81
N LEU A 163 -17.27 2.34 1.94
CA LEU A 163 -16.03 1.53 1.97
C LEU A 163 -16.30 0.08 1.57
N PHE A 164 -17.43 -0.49 1.98
CA PHE A 164 -17.78 -1.86 1.60
C PHE A 164 -17.90 -2.02 0.09
N GLY A 165 -18.55 -1.08 -0.60
CA GLY A 165 -18.65 -1.07 -2.06
C GLY A 165 -17.30 -0.86 -2.76
N LYS A 166 -16.30 -0.30 -2.04
CA LYS A 166 -14.96 -0.04 -2.56
C LYS A 166 -13.96 -1.19 -2.32
N TYR A 167 -14.33 -2.28 -1.63
CA TYR A 167 -13.38 -3.36 -1.35
C TYR A 167 -12.72 -3.96 -2.60
N GLY A 168 -13.46 -4.09 -3.70
CA GLY A 168 -12.92 -4.54 -4.99
C GLY A 168 -11.86 -3.59 -5.54
N GLU A 169 -12.16 -2.29 -5.55
CA GLU A 169 -11.25 -1.23 -5.97
C GLU A 169 -10.00 -1.15 -5.06
N ILE A 170 -10.19 -1.25 -3.73
CA ILE A 170 -9.07 -1.29 -2.79
C ILE A 170 -8.15 -2.47 -3.09
N ALA A 171 -8.70 -3.66 -3.26
CA ALA A 171 -7.91 -4.85 -3.59
C ALA A 171 -7.17 -4.70 -4.92
N GLU A 172 -7.82 -4.16 -5.95
CA GLU A 172 -7.22 -3.93 -7.27
C GLU A 172 -6.05 -2.94 -7.18
N ARG A 173 -6.26 -1.78 -6.56
CA ARG A 173 -5.25 -0.72 -6.43
C ARG A 173 -4.05 -1.15 -5.59
N VAL A 174 -4.29 -1.82 -4.46
CA VAL A 174 -3.22 -2.37 -3.62
C VAL A 174 -2.42 -3.43 -4.40
N ASN A 175 -3.12 -4.34 -5.09
CA ASN A 175 -2.45 -5.39 -5.86
C ASN A 175 -1.66 -4.86 -7.05
N ALA A 176 -2.09 -3.74 -7.66
CA ALA A 176 -1.34 -3.08 -8.71
C ALA A 176 0.00 -2.55 -8.19
N GLN A 177 0.00 -1.94 -6.98
CA GLN A 177 1.23 -1.44 -6.35
C GLN A 177 2.13 -2.59 -5.85
N LEU A 178 1.55 -3.66 -5.29
CA LEU A 178 2.32 -4.84 -4.86
C LEU A 178 3.02 -5.54 -6.05
N LYS A 179 2.37 -5.57 -7.22
CA LYS A 179 2.99 -6.09 -8.45
C LYS A 179 4.15 -5.22 -8.92
N GLY A 180 4.03 -3.89 -8.80
CA GLY A 180 5.09 -2.96 -9.20
C GLY A 180 6.39 -3.13 -8.40
N GLU A 181 6.35 -3.78 -7.22
CA GLU A 181 7.54 -4.10 -6.43
C GLU A 181 8.01 -5.56 -6.59
N ASP A 182 7.09 -6.51 -6.82
CA ASP A 182 7.46 -7.89 -7.22
C ASP A 182 7.93 -7.93 -8.70
N ASP A 183 7.53 -6.95 -9.52
CA ASP A 183 8.10 -6.56 -10.80
C ASP A 183 9.15 -5.43 -10.62
N ASP A 184 9.92 -5.43 -9.56
CA ASP A 184 11.32 -5.05 -9.67
C ASP A 184 11.92 -6.13 -10.59
N MET A 185 11.53 -5.95 -11.84
CA MET A 185 12.01 -6.72 -12.98
C MET A 185 13.50 -6.63 -12.80
N ASP A 186 14.12 -7.73 -12.40
CA ASP A 186 15.59 -7.78 -12.32
C ASP A 186 16.07 -7.37 -13.70
N ILE A 187 16.27 -6.04 -13.84
CA ILE A 187 16.69 -5.42 -15.10
C ILE A 187 17.94 -6.12 -15.60
N ASN A 188 18.80 -6.58 -14.68
CA ASN A 188 19.98 -7.33 -15.00
C ASN A 188 19.61 -8.70 -15.57
N LYS A 189 18.62 -9.38 -15.02
CA LYS A 189 18.11 -10.65 -15.54
C LYS A 189 17.42 -10.43 -16.89
N LEU A 190 16.54 -9.44 -17.01
CA LEU A 190 15.87 -9.11 -18.28
C LEU A 190 16.89 -8.78 -19.38
N LEU A 191 17.88 -7.92 -19.08
CA LEU A 191 18.92 -7.54 -20.02
C LEU A 191 19.84 -8.72 -20.37
N SER A 192 20.08 -9.65 -19.44
CA SER A 192 20.89 -10.86 -19.70
C SER A 192 20.16 -11.90 -20.56
N GLU A 193 18.84 -11.93 -20.54
CA GLU A 193 17.99 -12.83 -21.31
C GLU A 193 17.54 -12.21 -22.65
N MET A 194 17.78 -10.91 -22.87
CA MET A 194 17.35 -10.18 -24.04
C MET A 194 18.22 -10.50 -25.26
N THR A 195 17.59 -10.78 -26.39
CA THR A 195 18.30 -10.90 -27.65
C THR A 195 18.78 -9.53 -28.16
N ASN A 196 19.80 -9.50 -29.02
CA ASN A 196 20.28 -8.24 -29.63
C ASN A 196 19.17 -7.49 -30.38
N GLU A 197 18.22 -8.19 -30.95
CA GLU A 197 17.08 -7.62 -31.66
C GLU A 197 16.07 -6.98 -30.72
N GLN A 198 15.79 -7.62 -29.59
CA GLN A 198 14.93 -7.06 -28.51
C GLN A 198 15.56 -5.83 -27.86
N ALA A 199 16.88 -5.87 -27.60
CA ALA A 199 17.62 -4.72 -27.09
C ALA A 199 17.59 -3.54 -28.08
N TYR A 200 17.73 -3.82 -29.38
CA TYR A 200 17.62 -2.82 -30.45
C TYR A 200 16.24 -2.14 -30.46
N GLU A 201 15.17 -2.91 -30.42
CA GLU A 201 13.80 -2.37 -30.40
C GLU A 201 13.49 -1.59 -29.14
N LEU A 202 14.03 -1.99 -27.97
CA LEU A 202 13.91 -1.24 -26.72
C LEU A 202 14.60 0.13 -26.80
N ILE A 203 15.84 0.17 -27.32
CA ILE A 203 16.60 1.42 -27.53
C ILE A 203 15.84 2.33 -28.47
N LYS A 204 15.32 1.80 -29.58
CA LYS A 204 14.55 2.56 -30.56
C LYS A 204 13.26 3.16 -29.94
N LYS A 205 12.56 2.40 -29.11
CA LYS A 205 11.38 2.91 -28.38
C LYS A 205 11.76 3.99 -27.37
N ALA A 206 12.88 3.83 -26.65
CA ALA A 206 13.39 4.83 -25.74
C ALA A 206 13.79 6.13 -26.46
N GLU A 207 14.44 6.04 -27.62
CA GLU A 207 14.78 7.20 -28.47
C GLU A 207 13.51 7.94 -28.92
N ILE A 208 12.47 7.20 -29.37
CA ILE A 208 11.19 7.78 -29.78
C ILE A 208 10.51 8.47 -28.59
N HIS A 209 10.51 7.84 -27.44
CA HIS A 209 9.91 8.41 -26.23
C HIS A 209 10.67 9.65 -25.76
N ALA A 210 12.00 9.61 -25.72
CA ALA A 210 12.83 10.75 -25.38
C ALA A 210 12.60 11.95 -26.31
N ALA A 211 12.34 11.72 -27.60
CA ALA A 211 12.01 12.77 -28.56
C ALA A 211 10.64 13.42 -28.32
N THR A 212 9.77 12.81 -27.54
CA THR A 212 8.42 13.35 -27.18
C THR A 212 8.37 14.06 -25.84
N LEU A 213 9.44 13.97 -25.03
CA LEU A 213 9.48 14.63 -23.71
C LEU A 213 9.83 16.11 -23.88
N PRO A 214 9.16 17.01 -23.14
CA PRO A 214 9.55 18.40 -23.11
C PRO A 214 10.96 18.55 -22.51
N ASP A 215 11.70 19.55 -22.99
CA ASP A 215 13.09 19.80 -22.61
C ASP A 215 13.32 19.78 -21.09
N ASP A 216 13.96 18.74 -20.65
CA ASP A 216 14.99 18.58 -19.62
C ASP A 216 14.87 19.20 -18.20
N GLU A 217 13.73 19.68 -17.79
CA GLU A 217 13.57 20.07 -16.38
C GLU A 217 13.48 18.85 -15.43
N TRP A 218 13.11 17.70 -15.94
CA TRP A 218 12.89 16.50 -15.14
C TRP A 218 14.21 15.92 -14.58
N SER A 219 15.22 15.72 -15.40
CA SER A 219 16.48 15.13 -14.97
C SER A 219 17.23 16.03 -13.97
N LYS A 220 17.09 17.36 -14.12
CA LYS A 220 17.65 18.34 -13.19
C LYS A 220 16.88 18.39 -11.88
N LYS A 221 15.54 18.33 -11.93
CA LYS A 221 14.67 18.41 -10.77
C LYS A 221 14.88 17.23 -9.80
N GLU A 222 15.11 16.03 -10.33
CA GLU A 222 15.32 14.81 -9.54
C GLU A 222 16.79 14.56 -9.16
N GLY A 223 17.71 15.43 -9.55
CA GLY A 223 19.16 15.29 -9.29
C GLY A 223 19.80 14.09 -10.00
N TRP A 224 19.17 13.56 -11.04
CA TRP A 224 19.71 12.44 -11.82
C TRP A 224 20.91 12.84 -12.66
N TRP A 225 20.95 14.10 -13.06
CA TRP A 225 22.05 14.65 -13.85
C TRP A 225 23.37 14.67 -13.07
N GLU A 226 23.33 15.17 -11.86
CA GLU A 226 24.49 15.19 -10.96
C GLU A 226 24.95 13.78 -10.63
N LYS A 227 24.03 12.86 -10.35
CA LYS A 227 24.35 11.45 -10.10
C LYS A 227 25.00 10.77 -11.31
N ALA A 228 24.56 11.09 -12.52
CA ALA A 228 25.16 10.57 -13.75
C ALA A 228 26.57 11.07 -13.96
N GLN A 229 26.86 12.34 -13.60
CA GLN A 229 28.21 12.89 -13.62
C GLN A 229 29.13 12.24 -12.58
N GLU A 230 28.67 12.13 -11.33
CA GLU A 230 29.40 11.46 -10.25
C GLU A 230 29.73 10.00 -10.58
N ALA A 231 28.80 9.30 -11.23
CA ALA A 231 29.00 7.91 -11.71
C ALA A 231 29.88 7.80 -12.96
N GLY A 232 30.33 8.92 -13.53
CA GLY A 232 31.14 8.93 -14.77
C GLY A 232 30.39 8.46 -16.02
N VAL A 233 29.06 8.47 -15.98
CA VAL A 233 28.15 8.08 -17.06
C VAL A 233 27.93 9.27 -18.01
N SER A 234 28.07 10.50 -17.53
CA SER A 234 27.98 11.75 -18.28
C SER A 234 29.17 12.63 -18.01
N ASP A 235 29.63 13.37 -19.03
CA ASP A 235 30.69 14.39 -18.91
C ASP A 235 30.16 15.77 -18.47
N GLY A 236 28.85 15.88 -18.25
CA GLY A 236 28.19 17.13 -17.90
C GLY A 236 27.87 18.03 -19.07
N SER A 237 28.20 17.64 -20.28
CA SER A 237 27.89 18.41 -21.49
C SER A 237 26.54 18.03 -22.08
N SER A 238 25.69 19.03 -22.32
CA SER A 238 24.43 18.91 -23.08
C SER A 238 23.44 17.87 -22.56
N PRO A 239 22.72 18.11 -21.46
CA PRO A 239 21.67 17.22 -20.96
C PRO A 239 20.51 16.99 -21.96
N VAL A 240 20.36 17.83 -22.96
CA VAL A 240 19.30 17.81 -24.00
C VAL A 240 19.72 17.14 -25.31
N ARG A 241 20.92 16.60 -25.39
CA ARG A 241 21.36 15.96 -26.62
C ARG A 241 20.80 14.54 -26.72
N HIS A 242 20.16 14.22 -27.84
CA HIS A 242 19.83 12.83 -28.18
C HIS A 242 21.11 11.98 -28.17
N MET A 243 21.17 11.00 -27.28
CA MET A 243 22.32 10.10 -27.24
C MET A 243 22.43 9.31 -28.53
N LYS A 244 23.61 9.27 -29.14
CA LYS A 244 23.85 8.40 -30.25
C LYS A 244 23.86 6.95 -29.80
N ARG A 245 23.45 6.03 -30.66
CA ARG A 245 23.37 4.59 -30.35
C ARG A 245 24.64 4.03 -29.72
N ASN A 246 25.82 4.43 -30.24
CA ASN A 246 27.11 4.01 -29.70
C ASN A 246 27.39 4.55 -28.29
N GLU A 247 26.82 5.69 -27.90
CA GLU A 247 26.94 6.25 -26.55
C GLU A 247 26.08 5.46 -25.54
N VAL A 248 24.85 5.08 -25.93
CA VAL A 248 24.00 4.20 -25.13
C VAL A 248 24.68 2.84 -24.93
N ILE A 249 25.24 2.26 -26.00
CA ILE A 249 25.98 0.99 -25.93
C ILE A 249 27.21 1.11 -25.04
N ALA A 250 27.94 2.22 -25.08
CA ALA A 250 29.09 2.46 -24.21
C ALA A 250 28.70 2.60 -22.74
N ILE A 251 27.56 3.24 -22.45
CA ILE A 251 27.01 3.35 -21.10
C ILE A 251 26.60 1.96 -20.57
N LEU A 252 25.87 1.20 -21.36
CA LEU A 252 25.46 -0.16 -20.98
C LEU A 252 26.68 -1.07 -20.75
N GLY A 253 27.73 -0.92 -21.57
CA GLY A 253 29.01 -1.62 -21.38
C GLY A 253 29.73 -1.23 -20.09
N ARG A 254 29.79 0.07 -19.73
CA ARG A 254 30.40 0.56 -18.48
C ARG A 254 29.61 0.12 -17.23
N LEU A 255 28.31 -0.02 -17.36
CA LEU A 255 27.45 -0.55 -16.30
C LEU A 255 27.51 -2.08 -16.19
N GLY A 256 28.31 -2.76 -17.03
CA GLY A 256 28.43 -4.22 -17.05
C GLY A 256 27.17 -4.93 -17.55
N LEU A 257 26.27 -4.22 -18.22
CA LEU A 257 24.99 -4.71 -18.72
C LEU A 257 25.07 -5.32 -20.13
N LEU A 258 26.20 -5.15 -20.80
CA LEU A 258 26.53 -5.84 -22.05
C LEU A 258 27.64 -6.86 -21.78
N LYS A 259 27.38 -8.13 -22.09
CA LYS A 259 28.39 -9.19 -22.11
C LYS A 259 28.97 -9.34 -23.48
#